data_30e520469ff23210c91fee65f8403b63
#
_entry.id   30e520469ff23210c91fee65f8403b63
#
_cell.length_a   1.000
_cell.length_b   1.000
_cell.length_c   1.000
_cell.angle_alpha   90.00
_cell.angle_beta   90.00
_cell.angle_gamma   90.00
#
_symmetry.space_group_name_H-M   'P 1'
#
loop_
_entity.id
_entity.type
_entity.pdbx_description
1 polymer ?
#
loop_
_entity_poly.entity_id
_entity_poly.type
_entity_poly.pdbx_seq_one_letter_code
_entity_poly.pdbx_strand_id
1 'polypeptide(L)'
;MEDDPMGPQDRNDDQNYPQRPSRNTGGGGGGLFSLLPMLLKLFSGKGIFLLLAIAAGLYFFRGNCGSGGGGLLNTIAGLTTGGFLDPKQFERANIYEPLAEDNARNPLPESANLQQFAPPVGNQGKQGSCVAWSSAYAARTILESARTGEAKTPFSPSFLYNQIGLDNCQGSYIIRAMEYMTKQGSVPYQQFPYDERDCSRQPDMSLIQQASGNKMQGFTRLSLGDRNDAIDIRAIKENLAQGAPVVIGMMVGQSFMQNMMSQDVWVPEPSDKSMRGFGGHAMCVVGYDDRKYGGAFLIMNSWGPEWGRNGFAWVRYPEFNYFVREAYGLEPMARTGSVASKLQCELGLVQVSFDASKKMVPGNYISLRKVDDHHYRTSTPIRIGSKFKAEVKNNNECFSYIFGMETDGSAYTLFPYPMKDDPSKTKYSAFFGITGYRLFPRDASMTPDSIGSRDMLAILVSKKELDWNAIRKSINSQPASADWTQKIKKAIPGAPATDINFTTTAKGNISFAAEVSDKEVVYCIVEFDKQR
;
A
#
# COMPACT_ATOMS: atom_id res chain seq x y z
N MET A 1 18.14 22.94 13.93
CA MET A 1 16.85 22.31 14.13
C MET A 1 17.13 20.90 14.60
N GLU A 2 16.88 20.58 15.87
CA GLU A 2 17.05 19.22 16.36
C GLU A 2 15.76 18.45 16.12
N ASP A 3 15.85 17.38 15.34
CA ASP A 3 14.82 16.36 15.33
C ASP A 3 14.95 15.61 16.66
N ASP A 4 13.92 15.68 17.49
CA ASP A 4 13.87 14.90 18.73
C ASP A 4 13.62 13.42 18.32
N PRO A 5 14.66 12.55 18.31
CA PRO A 5 14.49 11.17 17.92
C PRO A 5 13.93 10.44 19.14
N MET A 6 12.62 10.50 19.35
CA MET A 6 12.02 9.41 20.09
C MET A 6 12.09 8.18 19.18
N GLY A 7 13.21 7.46 19.28
CA GLY A 7 13.25 6.07 18.87
C GLY A 7 12.07 5.35 19.51
N PRO A 8 11.63 4.23 18.94
CA PRO A 8 10.56 3.46 19.53
C PRO A 8 10.96 3.13 20.98
N GLN A 9 10.46 3.89 21.92
CA GLN A 9 10.45 3.44 23.31
C GLN A 9 9.56 2.22 23.31
N ASP A 10 10.16 1.10 23.70
CA ASP A 10 9.47 -0.13 24.00
C ASP A 10 8.19 0.22 24.79
N ARG A 11 7.06 0.16 24.11
CA ARG A 11 5.79 0.08 24.79
C ARG A 11 5.68 -1.34 25.32
N ASN A 12 6.19 -1.55 26.51
CA ASN A 12 5.75 -2.63 27.37
C ASN A 12 4.30 -2.34 27.77
N ASP A 13 3.38 -2.53 26.86
CA ASP A 13 2.01 -2.82 27.20
C ASP A 13 1.93 -4.34 27.35
N ASP A 14 2.01 -4.76 28.61
CA ASP A 14 1.63 -6.11 29.09
C ASP A 14 0.14 -6.34 28.76
N GLN A 15 -0.17 -6.56 27.49
CA GLN A 15 -1.38 -7.24 27.05
C GLN A 15 -0.97 -8.54 26.41
N ASN A 16 -1.32 -9.61 27.10
CA ASN A 16 -1.14 -11.02 26.84
C ASN A 16 -1.61 -11.42 25.42
N TYR A 17 -0.82 -11.10 24.39
CA TYR A 17 -0.98 -11.66 23.06
C TYR A 17 -0.01 -12.82 22.92
N PRO A 18 -0.45 -14.00 22.50
CA PRO A 18 0.45 -15.14 22.27
C PRO A 18 1.48 -14.76 21.20
N GLN A 19 2.74 -14.78 21.59
CA GLN A 19 3.87 -14.54 20.70
C GLN A 19 3.86 -15.56 19.56
N ARG A 20 4.09 -15.08 18.34
CA ARG A 20 4.33 -15.93 17.17
C ARG A 20 5.58 -16.77 17.41
N PRO A 21 5.58 -18.06 17.07
CA PRO A 21 6.79 -18.86 17.17
C PRO A 21 7.86 -18.29 16.24
N SER A 22 9.01 -17.91 16.81
CA SER A 22 10.20 -17.50 16.07
C SER A 22 10.68 -18.65 15.19
N ARG A 23 10.77 -18.43 13.89
CA ARG A 23 11.44 -19.35 12.97
C ARG A 23 12.94 -19.26 13.18
N ASN A 24 13.49 -20.28 13.80
CA ASN A 24 14.92 -20.57 13.75
C ASN A 24 15.28 -21.01 12.32
N THR A 25 16.00 -20.18 11.58
CA THR A 25 16.59 -20.53 10.29
C THR A 25 17.89 -21.26 10.54
N GLY A 26 17.80 -22.56 10.78
CA GLY A 26 18.93 -23.47 10.70
C GLY A 26 18.89 -24.19 9.36
N GLY A 27 19.78 -23.84 8.44
CA GLY A 27 19.96 -24.57 7.20
C GLY A 27 20.55 -25.97 7.49
N GLY A 28 20.09 -26.97 6.75
CA GLY A 28 20.65 -28.31 6.77
C GLY A 28 19.74 -29.30 6.05
N GLY A 29 19.96 -29.45 4.75
CA GLY A 29 19.42 -30.57 4.00
C GLY A 29 20.03 -31.87 4.55
N GLY A 30 19.19 -32.67 5.19
CA GLY A 30 19.60 -33.98 5.72
C GLY A 30 18.39 -34.89 5.76
N GLY A 31 18.35 -35.74 4.79
CA GLY A 31 17.34 -36.63 4.33
C GLY A 31 16.48 -37.36 5.31
N LEU A 32 15.30 -37.65 4.84
CA LEU A 32 14.31 -38.61 5.32
C LEU A 32 14.90 -40.00 5.61
N PHE A 33 16.16 -40.25 5.24
CA PHE A 33 16.89 -41.54 5.41
C PHE A 33 17.52 -41.73 6.79
N SER A 34 17.64 -40.70 7.63
CA SER A 34 18.22 -40.86 8.98
C SER A 34 17.25 -41.44 10.02
N LEU A 35 15.96 -41.48 9.75
CA LEU A 35 14.94 -42.07 10.63
C LEU A 35 14.60 -43.53 10.28
N LEU A 36 15.10 -44.05 9.17
CA LEU A 36 14.84 -45.40 8.70
C LEU A 36 15.32 -46.49 9.71
N PRO A 37 16.47 -46.35 10.37
CA PRO A 37 16.92 -47.35 11.37
C PRO A 37 16.08 -47.30 12.66
N MET A 38 15.48 -46.18 13.00
CA MET A 38 14.65 -46.02 14.20
C MET A 38 13.22 -46.53 13.97
N LEU A 39 12.69 -46.39 12.77
CA LEU A 39 11.42 -46.98 12.37
C LEU A 39 11.47 -48.49 12.23
N LEU A 40 12.59 -49.06 11.75
CA LEU A 40 12.76 -50.50 11.62
C LEU A 40 12.88 -51.22 12.97
N LYS A 41 13.25 -50.54 14.06
CA LYS A 41 13.28 -51.12 15.42
C LYS A 41 11.94 -51.13 16.13
N LEU A 42 10.96 -50.40 15.67
CA LEU A 42 9.60 -50.32 16.25
C LEU A 42 8.63 -51.38 15.69
N PHE A 43 9.01 -52.11 14.64
CA PHE A 43 8.11 -53.06 13.97
C PHE A 43 8.71 -54.46 13.92
N SER A 44 8.62 -55.17 15.02
CA SER A 44 8.81 -56.65 14.98
C SER A 44 7.54 -57.30 14.41
N GLY A 45 7.69 -57.96 13.28
CA GLY A 45 6.86 -59.06 12.73
C GLY A 45 5.37 -58.84 12.44
N LYS A 46 4.65 -58.09 13.23
CA LYS A 46 3.18 -57.88 13.04
C LYS A 46 2.78 -56.49 12.50
N GLY A 47 3.69 -55.53 12.57
CA GLY A 47 3.41 -54.14 12.11
C GLY A 47 3.47 -53.97 10.59
N ILE A 48 4.24 -54.82 9.89
CA ILE A 48 4.33 -54.81 8.43
C ILE A 48 2.96 -55.17 7.78
N PHE A 49 2.25 -56.14 8.39
CA PHE A 49 0.93 -56.53 7.90
C PHE A 49 -0.12 -55.42 8.09
N LEU A 50 0.01 -54.60 9.14
CA LEU A 50 -0.88 -53.46 9.37
C LEU A 50 -0.61 -52.35 8.36
N LEU A 51 0.66 -52.05 8.04
CA LEU A 51 1.00 -51.06 7.01
C LEU A 51 0.60 -51.52 5.61
N LEU A 52 0.76 -52.81 5.30
CA LEU A 52 0.29 -53.37 4.02
C LEU A 52 -1.24 -53.40 3.96
N ALA A 53 -1.93 -53.66 5.08
CA ALA A 53 -3.41 -53.57 5.14
C ALA A 53 -3.91 -52.14 5.00
N ILE A 54 -3.23 -51.15 5.59
CA ILE A 54 -3.55 -49.71 5.40
C ILE A 54 -3.25 -49.29 3.97
N ALA A 55 -2.12 -49.70 3.39
CA ALA A 55 -1.79 -49.39 1.99
C ALA A 55 -2.76 -50.07 1.00
N ALA A 56 -3.14 -51.32 1.25
CA ALA A 56 -4.14 -52.03 0.48
C ALA A 56 -5.55 -51.37 0.67
N GLY A 57 -5.90 -50.99 1.90
CA GLY A 57 -7.12 -50.26 2.18
C GLY A 57 -7.18 -48.93 1.40
N LEU A 58 -6.13 -48.14 1.42
CA LEU A 58 -6.02 -46.90 0.65
C LEU A 58 -6.02 -47.16 -0.87
N TYR A 59 -5.44 -48.28 -1.33
CA TYR A 59 -5.46 -48.66 -2.74
C TYR A 59 -6.86 -49.12 -3.19
N PHE A 60 -7.57 -49.90 -2.37
CA PHE A 60 -8.94 -50.38 -2.63
C PHE A 60 -9.98 -49.24 -2.48
N PHE A 61 -9.80 -48.31 -1.53
CA PHE A 61 -10.68 -47.12 -1.45
C PHE A 61 -10.48 -46.15 -2.61
N ARG A 62 -9.34 -46.19 -3.28
CA ARG A 62 -9.08 -45.37 -4.47
C ARG A 62 -9.76 -45.95 -5.73
N GLY A 63 -10.22 -47.20 -5.70
CA GLY A 63 -10.76 -47.93 -6.84
C GLY A 63 -12.26 -48.11 -6.89
N ASN A 64 -13.02 -47.81 -5.83
CA ASN A 64 -14.44 -48.14 -5.82
C ASN A 64 -15.32 -47.15 -5.01
N CYS A 65 -15.47 -45.93 -5.52
CA CYS A 65 -16.59 -45.09 -5.18
C CYS A 65 -17.39 -44.77 -6.46
N GLY A 66 -18.35 -45.63 -6.72
CA GLY A 66 -19.39 -45.39 -7.74
C GLY A 66 -20.29 -44.23 -7.38
N SER A 67 -20.53 -43.42 -8.37
CA SER A 67 -21.61 -42.45 -8.61
C SER A 67 -22.61 -42.22 -7.48
N GLY A 68 -22.52 -41.06 -6.80
CA GLY A 68 -23.63 -40.55 -5.98
C GLY A 68 -23.27 -39.35 -5.08
N GLY A 69 -22.02 -38.99 -4.89
CA GLY A 69 -21.61 -37.90 -3.99
C GLY A 69 -20.60 -36.91 -4.59
N GLY A 70 -20.39 -36.93 -5.91
CA GLY A 70 -19.29 -36.30 -6.57
C GLY A 70 -19.35 -34.77 -6.76
N GLY A 71 -20.52 -34.14 -6.55
CA GLY A 71 -20.65 -32.71 -6.84
C GLY A 71 -19.89 -31.79 -5.88
N LEU A 72 -20.01 -32.02 -4.60
CA LEU A 72 -19.45 -31.14 -3.57
C LEU A 72 -17.93 -31.30 -3.42
N LEU A 73 -17.43 -32.55 -3.40
CA LEU A 73 -16.01 -32.85 -3.30
C LEU A 73 -15.21 -32.44 -4.55
N ASN A 74 -15.82 -32.55 -5.75
CA ASN A 74 -15.20 -32.09 -6.99
C ASN A 74 -15.14 -30.54 -7.08
N THR A 75 -16.13 -29.83 -6.51
CA THR A 75 -16.11 -28.36 -6.43
C THR A 75 -15.01 -27.89 -5.49
N ILE A 76 -14.80 -28.59 -4.37
CA ILE A 76 -13.78 -28.26 -3.37
C ILE A 76 -12.36 -28.58 -3.88
N ALA A 77 -12.18 -29.70 -4.61
CA ALA A 77 -10.90 -30.09 -5.19
C ALA A 77 -10.43 -29.15 -6.33
N GLY A 78 -11.30 -28.24 -6.79
CA GLY A 78 -10.98 -27.25 -7.81
C GLY A 78 -10.53 -25.89 -7.28
N LEU A 79 -10.62 -25.63 -5.97
CA LEU A 79 -10.18 -24.38 -5.38
C LEU A 79 -8.66 -24.40 -5.19
N THR A 80 -7.98 -23.42 -5.78
CA THR A 80 -6.52 -23.28 -5.67
C THR A 80 -6.14 -21.91 -5.13
N THR A 81 -5.05 -21.91 -4.40
CA THR A 81 -4.30 -20.71 -4.01
C THR A 81 -3.14 -20.54 -5.00
N GLY A 82 -2.47 -19.39 -4.98
CA GLY A 82 -1.34 -19.14 -5.90
C GLY A 82 -0.65 -17.81 -5.59
N GLY A 83 -1.02 -17.18 -4.49
CA GLY A 83 -0.37 -16.00 -3.98
C GLY A 83 0.82 -16.38 -3.11
N PHE A 84 2.04 -16.08 -3.55
CA PHE A 84 3.23 -16.24 -2.73
C PHE A 84 3.42 -15.01 -1.87
N LEU A 85 3.47 -15.21 -0.55
CA LEU A 85 3.61 -14.16 0.45
C LEU A 85 5.07 -14.16 0.96
N ASP A 86 5.89 -13.29 0.36
CA ASP A 86 7.29 -13.12 0.73
C ASP A 86 7.53 -11.68 1.22
N PRO A 87 7.86 -11.49 2.50
CA PRO A 87 8.15 -10.16 3.05
C PRO A 87 9.19 -9.37 2.26
N LYS A 88 10.23 -10.03 1.72
CA LYS A 88 11.26 -9.37 0.91
C LYS A 88 10.71 -8.81 -0.41
N GLN A 89 9.71 -9.47 -1.00
CA GLN A 89 9.05 -8.95 -2.19
C GLN A 89 8.15 -7.76 -1.84
N PHE A 90 7.43 -7.85 -0.72
CA PHE A 90 6.59 -6.77 -0.22
C PHE A 90 7.39 -5.50 0.10
N GLU A 91 8.60 -5.64 0.65
CA GLU A 91 9.53 -4.53 0.94
C GLU A 91 9.95 -3.72 -0.29
N ARG A 92 9.80 -4.25 -1.49
CA ARG A 92 10.14 -3.54 -2.74
C ARG A 92 9.18 -2.40 -3.07
N ALA A 93 7.97 -2.43 -2.53
CA ALA A 93 7.00 -1.37 -2.72
C ALA A 93 7.20 -0.23 -1.72
N ASN A 94 7.06 1.01 -2.18
CA ASN A 94 7.08 2.17 -1.31
C ASN A 94 5.86 2.20 -0.39
N ILE A 95 6.08 2.63 0.85
CA ILE A 95 5.04 2.79 1.85
C ILE A 95 4.20 4.03 1.53
N TYR A 96 2.90 3.90 1.62
CA TYR A 96 1.96 5.01 1.55
C TYR A 96 2.18 5.97 2.73
N GLU A 97 2.22 7.27 2.46
CA GLU A 97 2.17 8.29 3.51
C GLU A 97 0.70 8.61 3.84
N PRO A 98 0.18 8.18 5.00
CA PRO A 98 -1.24 8.32 5.32
C PRO A 98 -1.63 9.77 5.58
N LEU A 99 -2.92 10.04 5.47
CA LEU A 99 -3.51 11.31 5.90
C LEU A 99 -3.35 11.47 7.43
N ALA A 100 -3.28 12.71 7.88
CA ALA A 100 -3.29 12.99 9.31
C ALA A 100 -4.61 12.47 9.95
N GLU A 101 -4.50 11.81 11.10
CA GLU A 101 -5.64 11.27 11.84
C GLU A 101 -6.47 12.40 12.49
N ASP A 102 -7.30 13.03 11.68
CA ASP A 102 -8.19 14.11 12.11
C ASP A 102 -9.50 14.02 11.33
N ASN A 103 -10.50 13.42 11.95
CA ASN A 103 -11.79 13.19 11.30
C ASN A 103 -12.55 14.50 10.97
N ALA A 104 -12.20 15.63 11.61
CA ALA A 104 -12.82 16.91 11.31
C ALA A 104 -12.29 17.52 10.00
N ARG A 105 -10.98 17.33 9.72
CA ARG A 105 -10.31 17.90 8.54
C ARG A 105 -10.03 16.89 7.43
N ASN A 106 -9.85 15.62 7.77
CA ASN A 106 -9.76 14.47 6.87
C ASN A 106 -10.92 13.51 7.16
N PRO A 107 -12.18 13.88 6.84
CA PRO A 107 -13.32 13.02 7.12
C PRO A 107 -13.19 11.72 6.35
N LEU A 108 -13.19 10.61 7.08
CA LEU A 108 -13.28 9.29 6.50
C LEU A 108 -14.74 8.83 6.59
N PRO A 109 -15.41 8.55 5.47
CA PRO A 109 -16.79 8.09 5.51
C PRO A 109 -16.90 6.77 6.27
N GLU A 110 -18.05 6.53 6.90
CA GLU A 110 -18.31 5.31 7.67
C GLU A 110 -18.32 4.06 6.80
N SER A 111 -18.58 4.21 5.50
CA SER A 111 -18.50 3.14 4.52
C SER A 111 -18.11 3.65 3.14
N ALA A 112 -17.48 2.80 2.35
CA ALA A 112 -17.25 2.99 0.93
C ALA A 112 -17.43 1.65 0.20
N ASN A 113 -18.01 1.68 -1.00
CA ASN A 113 -18.27 0.45 -1.76
C ASN A 113 -18.06 0.68 -3.26
N LEU A 114 -17.11 -0.05 -3.82
CA LEU A 114 -16.77 -0.06 -5.25
C LEU A 114 -17.38 -1.26 -5.99
N GLN A 115 -18.18 -2.09 -5.33
CA GLN A 115 -18.77 -3.31 -5.91
C GLN A 115 -19.56 -3.03 -7.20
N GLN A 116 -20.22 -1.88 -7.30
CA GLN A 116 -20.92 -1.45 -8.52
C GLN A 116 -20.01 -1.30 -9.76
N PHE A 117 -18.72 -1.12 -9.55
CA PHE A 117 -17.72 -1.02 -10.61
C PHE A 117 -17.00 -2.36 -10.87
N ALA A 118 -17.29 -3.38 -10.07
CA ALA A 118 -16.65 -4.68 -10.21
C ALA A 118 -17.18 -5.41 -11.45
N PRO A 119 -16.31 -6.12 -12.19
CA PRO A 119 -16.75 -7.02 -13.25
C PRO A 119 -17.50 -8.23 -12.61
N PRO A 120 -18.27 -8.99 -13.42
CA PRO A 120 -18.80 -10.27 -12.96
C PRO A 120 -17.72 -11.15 -12.35
N VAL A 121 -18.03 -11.82 -11.22
CA VAL A 121 -17.03 -12.66 -10.56
C VAL A 121 -16.67 -13.84 -11.44
N GLY A 122 -15.37 -13.97 -11.75
CA GLY A 122 -14.84 -15.08 -12.53
C GLY A 122 -14.31 -16.22 -11.68
N ASN A 123 -13.82 -17.26 -12.35
CA ASN A 123 -13.24 -18.43 -11.70
C ASN A 123 -11.86 -18.74 -12.27
N GLN A 124 -10.85 -18.77 -11.40
CA GLN A 124 -9.47 -19.12 -11.78
C GLN A 124 -9.29 -20.63 -12.03
N GLY A 125 -10.26 -21.45 -11.66
CA GLY A 125 -10.17 -22.90 -11.78
C GLY A 125 -9.00 -23.47 -10.99
N LYS A 126 -8.22 -24.35 -11.61
CA LYS A 126 -7.08 -25.06 -10.98
C LYS A 126 -5.74 -24.35 -11.13
N GLN A 127 -5.69 -23.25 -11.85
CA GLN A 127 -4.46 -22.50 -12.06
C GLN A 127 -4.15 -21.59 -10.88
N GLY A 128 -2.90 -21.50 -10.44
CA GLY A 128 -2.44 -20.62 -9.36
C GLY A 128 -2.42 -19.13 -9.73
N SER A 129 -3.44 -18.63 -10.42
CA SER A 129 -3.48 -17.28 -11.03
C SER A 129 -4.24 -16.22 -10.23
N CYS A 130 -4.52 -16.46 -8.94
CA CYS A 130 -5.27 -15.52 -8.09
C CYS A 130 -4.68 -14.10 -8.07
N VAL A 131 -3.35 -13.97 -8.16
CA VAL A 131 -2.69 -12.66 -8.23
C VAL A 131 -3.15 -11.87 -9.46
N ALA A 132 -3.23 -12.50 -10.62
CA ALA A 132 -3.66 -11.81 -11.84
C ALA A 132 -5.17 -11.55 -11.87
N TRP A 133 -5.98 -12.46 -11.29
CA TRP A 133 -7.41 -12.25 -11.15
C TRP A 133 -7.73 -11.09 -10.21
N SER A 134 -7.09 -11.03 -9.05
CA SER A 134 -7.29 -9.93 -8.10
C SER A 134 -6.75 -8.60 -8.62
N SER A 135 -5.64 -8.62 -9.35
CA SER A 135 -4.96 -7.41 -9.81
C SER A 135 -5.52 -6.87 -11.13
N ALA A 136 -5.45 -7.64 -12.22
CA ALA A 136 -5.91 -7.17 -13.53
C ALA A 136 -7.43 -7.27 -13.67
N TYR A 137 -8.01 -8.47 -13.42
CA TYR A 137 -9.42 -8.68 -13.66
C TYR A 137 -10.31 -7.88 -12.70
N ALA A 138 -10.01 -7.89 -11.40
CA ALA A 138 -10.78 -7.14 -10.41
C ALA A 138 -10.26 -5.70 -10.26
N ALA A 139 -9.11 -5.48 -9.61
CA ALA A 139 -8.70 -4.17 -9.16
C ALA A 139 -8.49 -3.16 -10.31
N ARG A 140 -7.77 -3.55 -11.37
CA ARG A 140 -7.54 -2.64 -12.51
C ARG A 140 -8.84 -2.30 -13.25
N THR A 141 -9.77 -3.27 -13.35
CA THR A 141 -11.08 -3.04 -13.98
C THR A 141 -11.94 -2.10 -13.14
N ILE A 142 -11.99 -2.32 -11.83
CA ILE A 142 -12.72 -1.44 -10.90
C ILE A 142 -12.16 -0.01 -10.98
N LEU A 143 -10.85 0.14 -10.99
CA LEU A 143 -10.18 1.44 -11.09
C LEU A 143 -10.57 2.18 -12.38
N GLU A 144 -10.61 1.47 -13.53
CA GLU A 144 -11.02 2.04 -14.80
C GLU A 144 -12.50 2.40 -14.83
N SER A 145 -13.35 1.51 -14.30
CA SER A 145 -14.80 1.75 -14.23
C SER A 145 -15.13 2.93 -13.32
N ALA A 146 -14.48 3.02 -12.16
CA ALA A 146 -14.64 4.15 -11.23
C ALA A 146 -14.18 5.49 -11.86
N ARG A 147 -13.08 5.47 -12.63
CA ARG A 147 -12.55 6.64 -13.35
C ARG A 147 -13.54 7.17 -14.40
N THR A 148 -14.21 6.29 -15.12
CA THR A 148 -15.13 6.64 -16.20
C THR A 148 -16.58 6.80 -15.74
N GLY A 149 -16.92 6.28 -14.55
CA GLY A 149 -18.29 6.23 -14.04
C GLY A 149 -19.14 5.13 -14.68
N GLU A 150 -18.57 4.27 -15.52
CA GLU A 150 -19.26 3.22 -16.26
C GLU A 150 -18.56 1.87 -16.08
N ALA A 151 -19.34 0.78 -16.02
CA ALA A 151 -18.78 -0.56 -16.02
C ALA A 151 -17.99 -0.81 -17.31
N LYS A 152 -16.76 -1.22 -17.18
CA LYS A 152 -15.86 -1.50 -18.31
C LYS A 152 -15.69 -2.99 -18.54
N THR A 153 -15.31 -3.35 -19.77
CA THR A 153 -14.83 -4.69 -20.08
C THR A 153 -13.66 -5.04 -19.17
N PRO A 154 -13.70 -6.19 -18.49
CA PRO A 154 -12.63 -6.58 -17.59
C PRO A 154 -11.30 -6.75 -18.33
N PHE A 155 -10.21 -6.47 -17.62
CA PHE A 155 -8.86 -6.75 -18.12
C PHE A 155 -8.52 -8.23 -17.98
N SER A 156 -7.65 -8.72 -18.88
CA SER A 156 -7.30 -10.13 -18.96
C SER A 156 -6.38 -10.58 -17.82
N PRO A 157 -6.80 -11.56 -17.00
CA PRO A 157 -5.91 -12.18 -16.03
C PRO A 157 -4.84 -13.05 -16.70
N SER A 158 -5.12 -13.74 -17.82
CA SER A 158 -4.12 -14.52 -18.54
C SER A 158 -3.02 -13.66 -19.15
N PHE A 159 -3.37 -12.48 -19.72
CA PHE A 159 -2.36 -11.56 -20.24
C PHE A 159 -1.34 -11.20 -19.16
N LEU A 160 -1.80 -10.91 -17.95
CA LEU A 160 -0.92 -10.59 -16.84
C LEU A 160 -0.19 -11.83 -16.33
N TYR A 161 -0.93 -12.91 -16.04
CA TYR A 161 -0.39 -14.10 -15.39
C TYR A 161 0.73 -14.76 -16.20
N ASN A 162 0.54 -14.91 -17.51
CA ASN A 162 1.50 -15.59 -18.38
C ASN A 162 2.85 -14.87 -18.47
N GLN A 163 2.92 -13.61 -18.00
CA GLN A 163 4.15 -12.81 -18.02
C GLN A 163 4.80 -12.68 -16.63
N ILE A 164 4.04 -12.88 -15.55
CA ILE A 164 4.54 -12.73 -14.18
C ILE A 164 4.54 -14.02 -13.38
N GLY A 165 3.89 -15.06 -13.88
CA GLY A 165 3.77 -16.36 -13.23
C GLY A 165 5.12 -16.99 -12.93
N LEU A 166 5.13 -17.81 -11.89
CA LEU A 166 6.24 -18.70 -11.60
C LEU A 166 6.14 -19.96 -12.48
N ASP A 167 7.24 -20.69 -12.58
CA ASP A 167 7.34 -21.91 -13.37
C ASP A 167 6.22 -22.90 -13.03
N ASN A 168 5.75 -23.61 -14.04
CA ASN A 168 4.68 -24.61 -13.93
C ASN A 168 3.33 -24.08 -13.43
N CYS A 169 3.01 -22.83 -13.72
CA CYS A 169 1.74 -22.18 -13.33
C CYS A 169 1.45 -22.20 -11.81
N GLN A 170 2.48 -22.20 -10.97
CA GLN A 170 2.34 -22.41 -9.53
C GLN A 170 1.84 -21.19 -8.77
N GLY A 171 1.89 -20.00 -9.34
CA GLY A 171 1.47 -18.77 -8.68
C GLY A 171 2.32 -17.57 -9.06
N SER A 172 2.18 -16.48 -8.30
CA SER A 172 2.97 -15.26 -8.48
C SER A 172 3.02 -14.44 -7.19
N TYR A 173 3.80 -13.36 -7.22
CA TYR A 173 3.85 -12.31 -6.20
C TYR A 173 3.01 -11.11 -6.63
N ILE A 174 2.23 -10.52 -5.72
CA ILE A 174 1.38 -9.36 -6.04
C ILE A 174 2.22 -8.19 -6.55
N ILE A 175 3.41 -7.96 -5.96
CA ILE A 175 4.30 -6.87 -6.41
C ILE A 175 4.64 -6.97 -7.90
N ARG A 176 4.83 -8.18 -8.45
CA ARG A 176 5.09 -8.34 -9.89
C ARG A 176 3.91 -7.88 -10.74
N ALA A 177 2.68 -8.17 -10.29
CA ALA A 177 1.47 -7.70 -10.95
C ALA A 177 1.37 -6.16 -10.92
N MET A 178 1.61 -5.57 -9.76
CA MET A 178 1.60 -4.11 -9.59
C MET A 178 2.63 -3.43 -10.48
N GLU A 179 3.88 -3.89 -10.46
CA GLU A 179 4.96 -3.37 -11.29
C GLU A 179 4.66 -3.53 -12.78
N TYR A 180 4.14 -4.70 -13.20
CA TYR A 180 3.83 -4.95 -14.60
C TYR A 180 2.71 -4.03 -15.11
N MET A 181 1.60 -3.92 -14.38
CA MET A 181 0.47 -3.07 -14.78
C MET A 181 0.83 -1.58 -14.80
N THR A 182 1.77 -1.15 -13.95
CA THR A 182 2.29 0.23 -13.96
C THR A 182 3.21 0.49 -15.16
N LYS A 183 4.08 -0.47 -15.50
CA LYS A 183 5.09 -0.30 -16.54
C LYS A 183 4.59 -0.63 -17.94
N GLN A 184 3.83 -1.70 -18.09
CA GLN A 184 3.38 -2.25 -19.36
C GLN A 184 1.89 -2.05 -19.62
N GLY A 185 1.05 -2.06 -18.56
CA GLY A 185 -0.39 -1.94 -18.67
C GLY A 185 -1.10 -3.29 -18.79
N SER A 186 -2.31 -3.27 -19.33
CA SER A 186 -3.20 -4.44 -19.43
C SER A 186 -4.02 -4.38 -20.71
N VAL A 187 -4.56 -5.53 -21.14
CA VAL A 187 -5.46 -5.62 -22.30
C VAL A 187 -6.84 -6.10 -21.88
N PRO A 188 -7.92 -5.73 -22.61
CA PRO A 188 -9.26 -6.28 -22.40
C PRO A 188 -9.28 -7.81 -22.46
N TYR A 189 -10.16 -8.43 -21.66
CA TYR A 189 -10.29 -9.87 -21.53
C TYR A 189 -10.46 -10.58 -22.88
N GLN A 190 -11.28 -10.01 -23.81
CA GLN A 190 -11.58 -10.60 -25.11
C GLN A 190 -10.35 -10.69 -26.03
N GLN A 191 -9.37 -9.81 -25.84
CA GLN A 191 -8.14 -9.81 -26.66
C GLN A 191 -7.17 -10.90 -26.24
N PHE A 192 -7.23 -11.34 -24.99
CA PHE A 192 -6.42 -12.42 -24.46
C PHE A 192 -7.22 -13.22 -23.43
N PRO A 193 -8.15 -14.07 -23.88
CA PRO A 193 -9.05 -14.83 -23.02
C PRO A 193 -8.31 -15.75 -22.05
N TYR A 194 -8.92 -15.97 -20.89
CA TYR A 194 -8.38 -16.85 -19.87
C TYR A 194 -8.47 -18.32 -20.26
N ASP A 195 -7.37 -19.06 -20.09
CA ASP A 195 -7.32 -20.51 -20.14
C ASP A 195 -6.60 -21.03 -18.87
N GLU A 196 -7.32 -21.75 -18.03
CA GLU A 196 -6.76 -22.31 -16.79
C GLU A 196 -5.70 -23.39 -17.00
N ARG A 197 -5.61 -23.94 -18.22
CA ARG A 197 -4.71 -25.04 -18.57
C ARG A 197 -3.41 -24.58 -19.20
N ASP A 198 -3.36 -23.32 -19.66
CA ASP A 198 -2.19 -22.78 -20.36
C ASP A 198 -1.76 -21.42 -19.82
N CYS A 199 -0.64 -21.41 -19.08
CA CYS A 199 0.04 -20.19 -18.66
C CYS A 199 1.31 -19.90 -19.49
N SER A 200 1.57 -20.68 -20.54
CA SER A 200 2.79 -20.55 -21.37
C SER A 200 2.59 -19.64 -22.57
N ARG A 201 1.33 -19.47 -23.02
CA ARG A 201 0.99 -18.62 -24.17
C ARG A 201 1.44 -17.17 -23.91
N GLN A 202 2.34 -16.66 -24.74
CA GLN A 202 2.80 -15.29 -24.66
C GLN A 202 2.00 -14.37 -25.59
N PRO A 203 1.69 -13.12 -25.17
CA PRO A 203 1.12 -12.13 -26.06
C PRO A 203 2.12 -11.72 -27.14
N ASP A 204 1.63 -11.41 -28.32
CA ASP A 204 2.46 -10.83 -29.37
C ASP A 204 2.83 -9.37 -29.07
N MET A 205 3.79 -8.84 -29.82
CA MET A 205 4.30 -7.48 -29.62
C MET A 205 3.24 -6.41 -29.85
N SER A 206 2.28 -6.64 -30.74
CA SER A 206 1.20 -5.68 -31.02
C SER A 206 0.27 -5.56 -29.81
N LEU A 207 -0.01 -6.68 -29.15
CA LEU A 207 -0.85 -6.73 -27.96
C LEU A 207 -0.14 -6.09 -26.76
N ILE A 208 1.17 -6.31 -26.60
CA ILE A 208 1.99 -5.62 -25.58
C ILE A 208 1.98 -4.11 -25.82
N GLN A 209 2.08 -3.66 -27.07
CA GLN A 209 2.00 -2.24 -27.40
C GLN A 209 0.62 -1.65 -27.08
N GLN A 210 -0.47 -2.37 -27.37
CA GLN A 210 -1.83 -1.95 -27.01
C GLN A 210 -2.01 -1.85 -25.48
N ALA A 211 -1.41 -2.77 -24.72
CA ALA A 211 -1.45 -2.76 -23.26
C ALA A 211 -0.92 -1.44 -22.66
N SER A 212 0.05 -0.81 -23.35
CA SER A 212 0.67 0.45 -22.89
C SER A 212 -0.31 1.62 -22.80
N GLY A 213 -1.44 1.57 -23.51
CA GLY A 213 -2.54 2.53 -23.40
C GLY A 213 -3.39 2.36 -22.13
N ASN A 214 -3.24 1.27 -21.42
CA ASN A 214 -4.02 0.91 -20.23
C ASN A 214 -3.14 0.75 -18.96
N LYS A 215 -2.07 1.51 -18.86
CA LYS A 215 -1.24 1.54 -17.65
C LYS A 215 -2.05 2.07 -16.47
N MET A 216 -1.79 1.55 -15.29
CA MET A 216 -2.20 2.24 -14.07
C MET A 216 -1.16 3.30 -13.69
N GLN A 217 -1.57 4.27 -12.89
CA GLN A 217 -0.70 5.39 -12.50
C GLN A 217 0.41 4.92 -11.56
N GLY A 218 0.06 4.11 -10.58
CA GLY A 218 0.99 3.59 -9.59
C GLY A 218 0.29 2.76 -8.53
N PHE A 219 1.05 2.43 -7.52
CA PHE A 219 0.59 1.70 -6.34
C PHE A 219 1.51 1.98 -5.16
N THR A 220 0.98 1.83 -3.96
CA THR A 220 1.76 1.89 -2.72
C THR A 220 1.39 0.73 -1.81
N ARG A 221 2.31 0.31 -0.94
CA ARG A 221 1.97 -0.67 0.09
C ARG A 221 1.32 0.02 1.29
N LEU A 222 0.26 -0.60 1.80
CA LEU A 222 -0.53 -0.09 2.91
C LEU A 222 -0.13 -0.82 4.20
N SER A 223 0.96 -0.35 4.82
CA SER A 223 1.53 -0.92 6.04
C SER A 223 1.81 0.16 7.09
N LEU A 224 1.99 -0.25 8.35
CA LEU A 224 2.33 0.65 9.44
C LEU A 224 3.85 0.91 9.47
N GLY A 225 4.29 1.88 8.70
CA GLY A 225 5.69 2.31 8.67
C GLY A 225 6.65 1.20 8.26
N ASP A 226 7.71 1.00 9.04
CA ASP A 226 8.76 0.01 8.75
C ASP A 226 8.38 -1.44 9.09
N ARG A 227 7.22 -1.67 9.71
CA ARG A 227 6.77 -3.01 10.06
C ARG A 227 6.10 -3.68 8.87
N ASN A 228 6.78 -4.64 8.27
CA ASN A 228 6.34 -5.33 7.06
C ASN A 228 5.12 -6.25 7.27
N ASP A 229 4.83 -6.62 8.51
CA ASP A 229 3.76 -7.53 8.89
C ASP A 229 2.51 -6.84 9.47
N ALA A 230 2.54 -5.51 9.54
CA ALA A 230 1.43 -4.73 10.08
C ALA A 230 0.70 -3.99 8.96
N ILE A 231 -0.57 -4.37 8.74
CA ILE A 231 -1.43 -3.74 7.74
C ILE A 231 -2.09 -2.50 8.34
N ASP A 232 -2.09 -1.40 7.58
CA ASP A 232 -2.74 -0.16 7.95
C ASP A 232 -4.21 -0.17 7.51
N ILE A 233 -5.11 -0.51 8.45
CA ILE A 233 -6.57 -0.55 8.22
C ILE A 233 -7.09 0.82 7.77
N ARG A 234 -6.56 1.92 8.34
CA ARG A 234 -6.98 3.27 7.99
C ARG A 234 -6.56 3.64 6.58
N ALA A 235 -5.33 3.33 6.18
CA ALA A 235 -4.84 3.58 4.82
C ALA A 235 -5.66 2.80 3.76
N ILE A 236 -6.09 1.57 4.05
CA ILE A 236 -6.99 0.81 3.16
C ILE A 236 -8.34 1.53 3.03
N LYS A 237 -8.92 2.02 4.13
CA LYS A 237 -10.17 2.77 4.10
C LYS A 237 -10.03 4.08 3.33
N GLU A 238 -8.93 4.81 3.50
CA GLU A 238 -8.61 6.04 2.77
C GLU A 238 -8.55 5.78 1.26
N ASN A 239 -7.89 4.71 0.84
CA ASN A 239 -7.79 4.30 -0.56
C ASN A 239 -9.17 3.99 -1.17
N LEU A 240 -9.97 3.17 -0.48
CA LEU A 240 -11.32 2.80 -0.92
C LEU A 240 -12.28 3.99 -0.96
N ALA A 241 -12.20 4.90 0.02
CA ALA A 241 -13.05 6.09 0.11
C ALA A 241 -12.85 7.06 -1.06
N GLN A 242 -11.67 7.03 -1.69
CA GLN A 242 -11.37 7.86 -2.87
C GLN A 242 -11.52 7.11 -4.21
N GLY A 243 -12.16 5.95 -4.18
CA GLY A 243 -12.55 5.22 -5.39
C GLY A 243 -11.48 4.29 -5.94
N ALA A 244 -10.43 3.99 -5.17
CA ALA A 244 -9.38 3.08 -5.60
C ALA A 244 -9.38 1.77 -4.80
N PRO A 245 -9.41 0.60 -5.47
CA PRO A 245 -9.41 -0.69 -4.81
C PRO A 245 -8.03 -1.06 -4.24
N VAL A 246 -8.01 -2.09 -3.39
CA VAL A 246 -6.79 -2.60 -2.75
C VAL A 246 -6.61 -4.07 -3.07
N VAL A 247 -5.43 -4.49 -3.49
CA VAL A 247 -5.09 -5.90 -3.68
C VAL A 247 -4.36 -6.40 -2.44
N ILE A 248 -4.83 -7.52 -1.90
CA ILE A 248 -4.29 -8.11 -0.67
C ILE A 248 -3.76 -9.52 -0.90
N GLY A 249 -2.76 -9.88 -0.11
CA GLY A 249 -2.30 -11.25 0.07
C GLY A 249 -2.70 -11.74 1.46
N MET A 250 -3.51 -12.79 1.52
CA MET A 250 -4.11 -13.32 2.73
C MET A 250 -3.78 -14.80 2.89
N MET A 251 -3.52 -15.23 4.12
CA MET A 251 -3.44 -16.65 4.47
C MET A 251 -4.84 -17.22 4.55
N VAL A 252 -5.14 -18.23 3.72
CA VAL A 252 -6.45 -18.88 3.66
C VAL A 252 -6.32 -20.37 3.88
N GLY A 253 -7.29 -20.94 4.57
CA GLY A 253 -7.36 -22.37 4.91
C GLY A 253 -8.73 -22.97 4.62
N GLN A 254 -8.97 -24.15 5.17
CA GLN A 254 -10.13 -24.95 4.85
C GLN A 254 -11.45 -24.23 5.11
N SER A 255 -11.63 -23.53 6.22
CA SER A 255 -12.89 -22.83 6.53
C SER A 255 -13.20 -21.73 5.50
N PHE A 256 -12.17 -20.98 5.05
CA PHE A 256 -12.31 -19.95 4.03
C PHE A 256 -12.62 -20.55 2.65
N MET A 257 -12.02 -21.69 2.33
CA MET A 257 -12.20 -22.34 1.03
C MET A 257 -13.52 -23.09 0.92
N GLN A 258 -13.92 -23.81 1.98
CA GLN A 258 -14.99 -24.80 1.91
C GLN A 258 -16.30 -24.32 2.56
N ASN A 259 -16.22 -23.50 3.63
CA ASN A 259 -17.39 -23.15 4.42
C ASN A 259 -18.04 -21.82 4.00
N MET A 260 -17.57 -21.22 2.90
CA MET A 260 -18.05 -19.91 2.45
C MET A 260 -19.20 -19.95 1.45
N MET A 261 -19.62 -21.12 0.99
CA MET A 261 -20.75 -21.22 0.05
C MET A 261 -21.99 -20.53 0.61
N SER A 262 -22.51 -19.52 -0.10
CA SER A 262 -23.67 -18.69 0.30
C SER A 262 -23.50 -17.89 1.61
N GLN A 263 -22.29 -17.82 2.18
CA GLN A 263 -22.00 -17.03 3.37
C GLN A 263 -21.67 -15.58 3.00
N ASP A 264 -22.22 -14.63 3.76
CA ASP A 264 -21.93 -13.19 3.56
C ASP A 264 -20.67 -12.73 4.31
N VAL A 265 -20.31 -13.40 5.41
CA VAL A 265 -19.14 -13.07 6.24
C VAL A 265 -18.34 -14.31 6.56
N TRP A 266 -17.02 -14.19 6.45
CA TRP A 266 -16.13 -15.25 6.92
C TRP A 266 -15.92 -15.15 8.44
N VAL A 267 -16.20 -16.23 9.12
CA VAL A 267 -15.94 -16.41 10.54
C VAL A 267 -14.95 -17.58 10.67
N PRO A 268 -13.67 -17.31 10.98
CA PRO A 268 -12.68 -18.37 11.11
C PRO A 268 -13.02 -19.30 12.28
N GLU A 269 -12.70 -20.58 12.10
CA GLU A 269 -12.76 -21.57 13.16
C GLU A 269 -11.58 -21.36 14.16
N PRO A 270 -11.70 -21.80 15.42
CA PRO A 270 -10.61 -21.68 16.39
C PRO A 270 -9.29 -22.32 15.91
N SER A 271 -9.36 -23.41 15.14
CA SER A 271 -8.21 -24.11 14.54
C SER A 271 -7.48 -23.27 13.49
N ASP A 272 -8.18 -22.35 12.80
CA ASP A 272 -7.61 -21.51 11.75
C ASP A 272 -6.52 -20.55 12.28
N LYS A 273 -6.58 -20.21 13.56
CA LYS A 273 -5.55 -19.38 14.21
C LYS A 273 -4.15 -20.00 14.15
N SER A 274 -4.05 -21.33 14.05
CA SER A 274 -2.76 -22.02 13.88
C SER A 274 -2.16 -21.85 12.49
N MET A 275 -2.96 -21.49 11.49
CA MET A 275 -2.61 -21.40 10.05
C MET A 275 -1.96 -22.68 9.49
N ARG A 276 -2.16 -23.83 10.14
CA ARG A 276 -1.64 -25.10 9.63
C ARG A 276 -2.36 -25.49 8.35
N GLY A 277 -1.60 -25.78 7.28
CA GLY A 277 -2.15 -26.11 5.97
C GLY A 277 -2.74 -24.93 5.20
N PHE A 278 -2.54 -23.69 5.67
CA PHE A 278 -2.95 -22.49 4.95
C PHE A 278 -2.03 -22.22 3.76
N GLY A 279 -2.62 -21.73 2.67
CA GLY A 279 -1.92 -21.20 1.50
C GLY A 279 -2.11 -19.71 1.35
N GLY A 280 -1.18 -19.03 0.67
CA GLY A 280 -1.32 -17.64 0.32
C GLY A 280 -2.30 -17.47 -0.85
N HIS A 281 -3.22 -16.52 -0.74
CA HIS A 281 -4.23 -16.22 -1.75
C HIS A 281 -4.37 -14.70 -1.94
N ALA A 282 -4.45 -14.27 -3.20
CA ALA A 282 -4.61 -12.86 -3.54
C ALA A 282 -6.08 -12.55 -3.85
N MET A 283 -6.59 -11.45 -3.29
CA MET A 283 -7.97 -10.98 -3.48
C MET A 283 -8.02 -9.46 -3.61
N CYS A 284 -9.16 -8.95 -4.07
CA CYS A 284 -9.39 -7.52 -4.21
C CYS A 284 -10.34 -7.02 -3.12
N VAL A 285 -9.92 -6.05 -2.32
CA VAL A 285 -10.79 -5.33 -1.38
C VAL A 285 -11.52 -4.25 -2.17
N VAL A 286 -12.85 -4.30 -2.12
CA VAL A 286 -13.72 -3.43 -2.92
C VAL A 286 -14.60 -2.52 -2.07
N GLY A 287 -14.54 -2.63 -0.74
CA GLY A 287 -15.31 -1.77 0.14
C GLY A 287 -15.04 -2.02 1.61
N TYR A 288 -15.60 -1.18 2.45
CA TYR A 288 -15.64 -1.34 3.89
C TYR A 288 -16.92 -0.75 4.47
N ASP A 289 -17.27 -1.19 5.67
CA ASP A 289 -18.37 -0.63 6.46
C ASP A 289 -18.03 -0.80 7.95
N ASP A 290 -17.96 0.33 8.67
CA ASP A 290 -17.59 0.37 10.09
C ASP A 290 -18.66 -0.18 11.04
N ARG A 291 -19.91 -0.27 10.57
CA ARG A 291 -21.03 -0.84 11.36
C ARG A 291 -21.23 -2.31 11.08
N LYS A 292 -21.04 -2.71 9.82
CA LYS A 292 -21.36 -4.07 9.39
C LYS A 292 -20.42 -5.06 10.07
N TYR A 293 -20.98 -6.04 10.77
CA TYR A 293 -20.25 -7.05 11.56
C TYR A 293 -19.26 -6.48 12.60
N GLY A 294 -19.49 -5.24 13.07
CA GLY A 294 -18.58 -4.55 13.99
C GLY A 294 -17.33 -3.96 13.31
N GLY A 295 -17.43 -3.71 12.01
CA GLY A 295 -16.39 -3.17 11.14
C GLY A 295 -15.72 -4.26 10.30
N ALA A 296 -15.90 -4.16 8.97
CA ALA A 296 -15.42 -5.19 8.04
C ALA A 296 -15.06 -4.62 6.67
N PHE A 297 -14.18 -5.33 5.97
CA PHE A 297 -13.87 -5.13 4.55
C PHE A 297 -14.66 -6.10 3.68
N LEU A 298 -15.14 -5.61 2.54
CA LEU A 298 -15.73 -6.42 1.47
C LEU A 298 -14.65 -6.82 0.48
N ILE A 299 -14.46 -8.12 0.31
CA ILE A 299 -13.50 -8.68 -0.64
C ILE A 299 -14.20 -9.32 -1.84
N MET A 300 -13.60 -9.21 -3.02
CA MET A 300 -13.94 -9.93 -4.25
C MET A 300 -12.93 -11.05 -4.46
N ASN A 301 -13.44 -12.28 -4.62
CA ASN A 301 -12.65 -13.48 -4.84
C ASN A 301 -12.66 -13.90 -6.31
N SER A 302 -11.90 -14.93 -6.66
CA SER A 302 -11.78 -15.51 -8.01
C SER A 302 -12.08 -17.01 -8.06
N TRP A 303 -13.02 -17.47 -7.23
CA TRP A 303 -13.47 -18.87 -7.17
C TRP A 303 -14.92 -19.06 -7.65
N GLY A 304 -15.39 -18.16 -8.50
CA GLY A 304 -16.74 -18.17 -9.05
C GLY A 304 -17.79 -17.56 -8.11
N PRO A 305 -19.01 -17.34 -8.62
CA PRO A 305 -20.09 -16.70 -7.87
C PRO A 305 -20.68 -17.57 -6.75
N GLU A 306 -20.41 -18.88 -6.75
CA GLU A 306 -20.92 -19.81 -5.71
C GLU A 306 -20.16 -19.65 -4.38
N TRP A 307 -18.92 -19.18 -4.42
CA TRP A 307 -18.15 -18.87 -3.22
C TRP A 307 -18.64 -17.54 -2.61
N GLY A 308 -18.82 -17.52 -1.31
CA GLY A 308 -19.33 -16.34 -0.61
C GLY A 308 -20.75 -15.98 -1.06
N ARG A 309 -21.09 -14.72 -1.08
CA ARG A 309 -22.31 -14.19 -1.66
C ARG A 309 -22.03 -13.58 -3.04
N ASN A 310 -22.34 -14.30 -4.10
CA ASN A 310 -22.03 -13.90 -5.49
C ASN A 310 -20.53 -13.64 -5.72
N GLY A 311 -19.65 -14.41 -5.08
CA GLY A 311 -18.20 -14.28 -5.18
C GLY A 311 -17.59 -13.21 -4.28
N PHE A 312 -18.37 -12.59 -3.39
CA PHE A 312 -17.92 -11.61 -2.40
C PHE A 312 -18.10 -12.14 -0.98
N ALA A 313 -17.29 -11.64 -0.07
CA ALA A 313 -17.45 -11.88 1.36
C ALA A 313 -16.94 -10.72 2.20
N TRP A 314 -17.52 -10.55 3.38
CA TRP A 314 -17.03 -9.65 4.40
C TRP A 314 -15.99 -10.35 5.28
N VAL A 315 -14.92 -9.63 5.60
CA VAL A 315 -13.89 -10.04 6.55
C VAL A 315 -13.76 -8.94 7.60
N ARG A 316 -14.04 -9.25 8.86
CA ARG A 316 -13.99 -8.27 9.94
C ARG A 316 -12.56 -7.74 10.15
N TYR A 317 -12.41 -6.52 10.62
CA TYR A 317 -11.09 -5.90 10.81
C TYR A 317 -10.11 -6.73 11.66
N PRO A 318 -10.51 -7.37 12.78
CA PRO A 318 -9.62 -8.22 13.55
C PRO A 318 -9.09 -9.43 12.75
N GLU A 319 -9.97 -10.12 12.02
CA GLU A 319 -9.59 -11.27 11.18
C GLU A 319 -8.75 -10.81 9.99
N PHE A 320 -9.12 -9.69 9.38
CA PHE A 320 -8.35 -9.10 8.29
C PHE A 320 -6.92 -8.79 8.75
N ASN A 321 -6.75 -8.09 9.87
CA ASN A 321 -5.44 -7.77 10.43
C ASN A 321 -4.64 -9.03 10.84
N TYR A 322 -5.34 -10.11 11.22
CA TYR A 322 -4.70 -11.35 11.64
C TYR A 322 -4.21 -12.19 10.44
N PHE A 323 -4.99 -12.28 9.36
CA PHE A 323 -4.71 -13.21 8.25
C PHE A 323 -4.10 -12.54 7.02
N VAL A 324 -4.30 -11.25 6.79
CA VAL A 324 -3.65 -10.52 5.68
C VAL A 324 -2.18 -10.29 6.00
N ARG A 325 -1.32 -10.43 4.99
CA ARG A 325 0.13 -10.30 5.11
C ARG A 325 0.70 -9.14 4.30
N GLU A 326 0.04 -8.78 3.23
CA GLU A 326 0.42 -7.68 2.37
C GLU A 326 -0.83 -7.02 1.78
N ALA A 327 -0.76 -5.70 1.55
CA ALA A 327 -1.82 -4.92 0.96
C ALA A 327 -1.22 -3.82 0.08
N TYR A 328 -1.70 -3.72 -1.16
CA TYR A 328 -1.30 -2.72 -2.14
C TYR A 328 -2.50 -1.88 -2.53
N GLY A 329 -2.45 -0.59 -2.23
CA GLY A 329 -3.42 0.38 -2.74
C GLY A 329 -3.07 0.75 -4.18
N LEU A 330 -4.02 0.63 -5.09
CA LEU A 330 -3.86 1.21 -6.42
C LEU A 330 -4.02 2.72 -6.29
N GLU A 331 -3.19 3.47 -7.02
CA GLU A 331 -3.33 4.92 -7.04
C GLU A 331 -4.58 5.33 -7.83
N PRO A 332 -5.39 6.27 -7.31
CA PRO A 332 -6.54 6.78 -8.03
C PRO A 332 -6.12 7.30 -9.41
N MET A 333 -6.97 7.17 -10.39
CA MET A 333 -6.76 7.73 -11.73
C MET A 333 -7.69 8.93 -11.93
N ALA A 334 -7.16 10.00 -12.53
CA ALA A 334 -7.94 11.20 -12.83
C ALA A 334 -9.23 10.86 -13.58
N ARG A 335 -10.37 11.37 -13.13
CA ARG A 335 -11.66 11.14 -13.78
C ARG A 335 -11.67 11.70 -15.20
N THR A 336 -12.30 10.99 -16.13
CA THR A 336 -12.47 11.46 -17.51
C THR A 336 -13.19 12.81 -17.51
N GLY A 337 -12.58 13.82 -18.15
CA GLY A 337 -13.12 15.19 -18.19
C GLY A 337 -12.68 16.10 -17.03
N SER A 338 -11.92 15.59 -16.04
CA SER A 338 -11.27 16.48 -15.08
C SER A 338 -10.13 17.24 -15.76
N VAL A 339 -9.99 18.54 -15.43
CA VAL A 339 -8.84 19.33 -15.89
C VAL A 339 -7.61 18.87 -15.10
N ALA A 340 -6.92 17.88 -15.63
CA ALA A 340 -5.75 17.25 -14.98
C ALA A 340 -4.51 18.18 -14.90
N SER A 341 -4.64 19.44 -15.35
CA SER A 341 -3.51 20.35 -15.47
C SER A 341 -3.17 21.13 -14.19
N LYS A 342 -4.10 21.22 -13.23
CA LYS A 342 -3.88 22.07 -12.04
C LYS A 342 -3.24 21.31 -10.89
N LEU A 343 -2.19 21.90 -10.31
CA LEU A 343 -1.75 21.59 -8.94
C LEU A 343 -2.47 22.54 -7.99
N GLN A 344 -3.09 21.97 -6.96
CA GLN A 344 -3.78 22.74 -5.93
C GLN A 344 -3.40 22.21 -4.55
N CYS A 345 -2.68 23.05 -3.79
CA CYS A 345 -2.21 22.69 -2.46
C CYS A 345 -2.40 23.83 -1.46
N GLU A 346 -2.47 23.45 -0.19
CA GLU A 346 -2.36 24.36 0.96
C GLU A 346 -1.17 23.90 1.80
N LEU A 347 -0.30 24.85 2.17
CA LEU A 347 0.93 24.61 2.92
C LEU A 347 0.87 25.44 4.20
N GLY A 348 1.25 24.86 5.34
CA GLY A 348 1.20 25.56 6.61
C GLY A 348 2.16 25.00 7.66
N LEU A 349 2.22 25.68 8.79
CA LEU A 349 2.83 25.21 10.02
C LEU A 349 1.76 25.12 11.10
N VAL A 350 1.77 24.03 11.86
CA VAL A 350 0.81 23.80 12.94
C VAL A 350 1.54 23.44 14.21
N GLN A 351 1.20 24.11 15.31
CA GLN A 351 1.65 23.73 16.64
C GLN A 351 1.09 22.35 17.00
N VAL A 352 1.85 21.59 17.76
CA VAL A 352 1.39 20.30 18.27
C VAL A 352 1.57 20.23 19.78
N SER A 353 0.63 19.58 20.43
CA SER A 353 0.66 19.24 21.85
C SER A 353 0.40 17.76 22.03
N PHE A 354 0.54 17.27 23.25
CA PHE A 354 0.22 15.87 23.58
C PHE A 354 -0.95 15.89 24.57
N ASP A 355 -1.93 15.03 24.28
CA ASP A 355 -3.04 14.80 25.22
C ASP A 355 -2.61 13.94 26.43
N ALA A 356 -3.55 13.67 27.33
CA ALA A 356 -3.30 12.87 28.54
C ALA A 356 -2.85 11.43 28.22
N SER A 357 -3.18 10.90 27.03
CA SER A 357 -2.76 9.58 26.55
C SER A 357 -1.42 9.61 25.80
N LYS A 358 -0.71 10.76 25.85
CA LYS A 358 0.51 11.03 25.08
C LYS A 358 0.33 10.94 23.55
N LYS A 359 -0.91 11.02 23.06
CA LYS A 359 -1.21 11.13 21.64
C LYS A 359 -0.97 12.57 21.20
N MET A 360 -0.30 12.74 20.06
CA MET A 360 -0.07 14.04 19.46
C MET A 360 -1.38 14.63 18.93
N VAL A 361 -1.66 15.87 19.30
CA VAL A 361 -2.85 16.60 18.90
C VAL A 361 -2.42 17.88 18.17
N PRO A 362 -2.87 18.11 16.93
CA PRO A 362 -2.66 19.37 16.24
C PRO A 362 -3.33 20.53 17.02
N GLY A 363 -2.59 21.62 17.16
CA GLY A 363 -3.04 22.84 17.82
C GLY A 363 -3.37 23.96 16.83
N ASN A 364 -3.01 25.18 17.18
CA ASN A 364 -3.22 26.37 16.35
C ASN A 364 -2.24 26.41 15.18
N TYR A 365 -2.68 26.99 14.08
CA TYR A 365 -1.81 27.32 12.97
C TYR A 365 -0.83 28.43 13.34
N ILE A 366 0.39 28.35 12.82
CA ILE A 366 1.38 29.40 12.90
C ILE A 366 1.23 30.23 11.62
N SER A 367 0.67 31.42 11.76
CA SER A 367 0.36 32.27 10.61
C SER A 367 1.61 32.67 9.85
N LEU A 368 1.52 32.61 8.53
CA LEU A 368 2.58 32.94 7.59
C LEU A 368 2.23 34.25 6.87
N ARG A 369 3.24 35.11 6.67
CA ARG A 369 3.14 36.32 5.87
C ARG A 369 4.08 36.26 4.67
N LYS A 370 3.65 36.81 3.55
CA LYS A 370 4.44 36.87 2.33
C LYS A 370 5.65 37.77 2.53
N VAL A 371 6.83 37.31 2.09
CA VAL A 371 8.07 38.10 1.98
C VAL A 371 8.32 38.45 0.52
N ASP A 372 8.25 37.43 -0.36
CA ASP A 372 8.26 37.58 -1.81
C ASP A 372 7.39 36.50 -2.47
N ASP A 373 7.49 36.31 -3.78
CA ASP A 373 6.60 35.40 -4.53
C ASP A 373 6.66 33.93 -4.11
N HIS A 374 7.79 33.47 -3.62
CA HIS A 374 7.99 32.07 -3.21
C HIS A 374 8.47 31.94 -1.77
N HIS A 375 8.60 33.05 -1.03
CA HIS A 375 9.14 33.07 0.31
C HIS A 375 8.14 33.65 1.31
N TYR A 376 7.88 32.91 2.34
CA TYR A 376 6.99 33.26 3.45
C TYR A 376 7.72 33.16 4.76
N ARG A 377 7.29 33.96 5.73
CA ARG A 377 7.85 33.97 7.08
C ARG A 377 6.72 33.88 8.11
N THR A 378 7.00 33.29 9.27
CA THR A 378 6.06 33.29 10.38
C THR A 378 5.74 34.73 10.81
N SER A 379 4.48 35.01 11.08
CA SER A 379 4.04 36.35 11.54
C SER A 379 4.54 36.66 12.95
N THR A 380 4.76 35.64 13.77
CA THR A 380 5.35 35.71 15.11
C THR A 380 6.46 34.67 15.22
N PRO A 381 7.54 34.97 15.98
CA PRO A 381 8.60 33.98 16.21
C PRO A 381 8.08 32.72 16.90
N ILE A 382 8.71 31.59 16.61
CA ILE A 382 8.43 30.32 17.27
C ILE A 382 9.32 30.19 18.51
N ARG A 383 8.71 29.92 19.66
CA ARG A 383 9.45 29.76 20.91
C ARG A 383 10.34 28.51 20.84
N ILE A 384 11.60 28.64 21.25
CA ILE A 384 12.54 27.52 21.37
C ILE A 384 11.95 26.45 22.30
N GLY A 385 12.04 25.20 21.90
CA GLY A 385 11.46 24.05 22.61
C GLY A 385 9.98 23.78 22.34
N SER A 386 9.25 24.69 21.68
CA SER A 386 7.87 24.39 21.24
C SER A 386 7.87 23.42 20.07
N LYS A 387 6.86 22.56 20.02
CA LYS A 387 6.73 21.52 19.01
C LYS A 387 5.75 21.95 17.91
N PHE A 388 6.12 21.71 16.66
CA PHE A 388 5.28 22.02 15.49
C PHE A 388 5.55 21.04 14.34
N LYS A 389 4.68 21.07 13.33
CA LYS A 389 4.80 20.28 12.11
C LYS A 389 4.55 21.14 10.88
N ALA A 390 5.15 20.74 9.77
CA ALA A 390 4.74 21.22 8.45
C ALA A 390 3.44 20.49 8.03
N GLU A 391 2.49 21.24 7.49
CA GLU A 391 1.26 20.71 6.92
C GLU A 391 1.28 20.87 5.41
N VAL A 392 0.99 19.78 4.69
CA VAL A 392 0.73 19.80 3.25
C VAL A 392 -0.64 19.19 3.01
N LYS A 393 -1.54 19.98 2.40
CA LYS A 393 -2.84 19.52 1.93
C LYS A 393 -2.86 19.55 0.42
N ASN A 394 -3.08 18.40 -0.19
CA ASN A 394 -3.30 18.30 -1.62
C ASN A 394 -4.81 18.18 -1.93
N ASN A 395 -5.28 18.90 -2.92
CA ASN A 395 -6.66 18.79 -3.43
C ASN A 395 -6.74 18.00 -4.74
N ASN A 396 -5.60 17.63 -5.30
CA ASN A 396 -5.44 16.73 -6.42
C ASN A 396 -4.10 15.99 -6.30
N GLU A 397 -3.90 15.00 -7.13
CA GLU A 397 -2.69 14.16 -7.13
C GLU A 397 -1.44 14.98 -7.41
N CYS A 398 -0.39 14.73 -6.63
CA CYS A 398 0.90 15.39 -6.78
C CYS A 398 2.01 14.60 -6.11
N PHE A 399 3.26 14.93 -6.42
CA PHE A 399 4.43 14.56 -5.64
C PHE A 399 4.81 15.72 -4.73
N SER A 400 5.20 15.44 -3.50
CA SER A 400 5.62 16.45 -2.54
C SER A 400 6.96 16.09 -1.89
N TYR A 401 7.78 17.12 -1.66
CA TYR A 401 9.10 16.98 -1.06
C TYR A 401 9.31 18.11 -0.07
N ILE A 402 9.93 17.81 1.07
CA ILE A 402 10.20 18.81 2.10
C ILE A 402 11.68 18.71 2.48
N PHE A 403 12.38 19.84 2.39
CA PHE A 403 13.78 19.99 2.81
C PHE A 403 13.88 21.02 3.92
N GLY A 404 14.71 20.75 4.91
CA GLY A 404 15.05 21.71 5.95
C GLY A 404 16.48 22.21 5.80
N MET A 405 16.76 23.38 6.34
CA MET A 405 18.09 23.98 6.39
C MET A 405 18.80 23.62 7.70
N GLU A 406 20.00 23.09 7.58
CA GLU A 406 20.91 22.91 8.72
C GLU A 406 21.62 24.22 9.08
N THR A 407 22.24 24.27 10.25
CA THR A 407 22.96 25.45 10.75
C THR A 407 24.15 25.85 9.91
N ASP A 408 24.75 24.92 9.17
CA ASP A 408 25.86 25.18 8.23
C ASP A 408 25.36 25.59 6.82
N GLY A 409 24.03 25.77 6.65
CA GLY A 409 23.40 26.11 5.38
C GLY A 409 23.29 24.95 4.39
N SER A 410 23.56 23.73 4.82
CA SER A 410 23.23 22.52 4.06
C SER A 410 21.74 22.17 4.17
N ALA A 411 21.27 21.21 3.40
CA ALA A 411 19.91 20.74 3.43
C ALA A 411 19.82 19.29 3.93
N TYR A 412 18.87 19.03 4.79
CA TYR A 412 18.38 17.67 5.08
C TYR A 412 17.04 17.43 4.40
N THR A 413 16.67 16.16 4.21
CA THR A 413 15.35 15.79 3.68
C THR A 413 14.43 15.45 4.84
N LEU A 414 13.38 16.25 5.01
CA LEU A 414 12.32 15.97 5.97
C LEU A 414 11.30 14.96 5.41
N PHE A 415 11.01 15.05 4.11
CA PHE A 415 10.14 14.11 3.40
C PHE A 415 10.50 14.04 1.91
N PRO A 416 10.51 12.83 1.28
CA PRO A 416 10.24 11.51 1.88
C PRO A 416 11.34 11.12 2.87
N TYR A 417 10.95 10.39 3.93
CA TYR A 417 11.85 10.09 5.05
C TYR A 417 13.07 9.27 4.60
N PRO A 418 14.31 9.77 4.78
CA PRO A 418 15.50 9.00 4.44
C PRO A 418 15.65 7.78 5.35
N MET A 419 16.21 6.69 4.84
CA MET A 419 16.55 5.53 5.66
C MET A 419 17.73 5.85 6.57
N LYS A 420 17.71 5.32 7.81
CA LYS A 420 18.78 5.57 8.80
C LYS A 420 20.13 4.97 8.38
N ASP A 421 20.08 3.80 7.73
CA ASP A 421 21.23 3.04 7.26
C ASP A 421 21.74 3.51 5.88
N ASP A 422 20.89 4.14 5.08
CA ASP A 422 21.25 4.72 3.78
C ASP A 422 20.43 5.99 3.50
N PRO A 423 20.94 7.17 3.93
CA PRO A 423 20.23 8.45 3.74
C PRO A 423 20.04 8.88 2.27
N SER A 424 20.51 8.10 1.31
CA SER A 424 20.24 8.32 -0.12
C SER A 424 18.97 7.63 -0.61
N LYS A 425 18.35 6.81 0.23
CA LYS A 425 17.15 6.02 -0.07
C LYS A 425 16.01 6.33 0.89
N THR A 426 14.82 6.01 0.46
CA THR A 426 13.59 6.05 1.25
C THR A 426 12.77 4.80 1.03
N LYS A 427 11.94 4.45 2.01
CA LYS A 427 10.88 3.44 1.87
C LYS A 427 9.51 4.07 1.57
N TYR A 428 9.38 5.39 1.62
CA TYR A 428 8.10 6.10 1.50
C TYR A 428 7.90 6.66 0.10
N SER A 429 6.66 6.62 -0.38
CA SER A 429 6.27 7.25 -1.62
C SER A 429 6.16 8.77 -1.43
N ALA A 430 6.76 9.53 -2.31
CA ALA A 430 6.54 10.97 -2.40
C ALA A 430 5.20 11.33 -3.08
N PHE A 431 4.50 10.33 -3.63
CA PHE A 431 3.23 10.52 -4.34
C PHE A 431 2.04 10.65 -3.38
N PHE A 432 1.29 11.72 -3.52
CA PHE A 432 0.05 11.98 -2.80
C PHE A 432 -1.14 11.78 -3.74
N GLY A 433 -1.47 10.52 -4.03
CA GLY A 433 -2.63 10.15 -4.86
C GLY A 433 -3.96 10.35 -4.12
N ILE A 434 -3.97 10.15 -2.80
CA ILE A 434 -5.13 10.37 -1.95
C ILE A 434 -5.16 11.84 -1.50
N THR A 435 -6.27 12.54 -1.74
CA THR A 435 -6.43 13.95 -1.38
C THR A 435 -6.71 14.13 0.12
N GLY A 436 -6.18 15.19 0.68
CA GLY A 436 -6.30 15.49 2.11
C GLY A 436 -5.03 16.12 2.66
N TYR A 437 -4.96 16.34 3.96
CA TYR A 437 -3.80 16.95 4.58
C TYR A 437 -2.95 15.92 5.35
N ARG A 438 -1.65 16.16 5.36
CA ARG A 438 -0.62 15.37 6.04
C ARG A 438 0.24 16.26 6.90
N LEU A 439 0.79 15.71 7.97
CA LEU A 439 1.64 16.41 8.93
C LEU A 439 3.04 15.82 8.94
N PHE A 440 4.05 16.66 8.77
CA PHE A 440 5.46 16.27 8.67
C PHE A 440 6.33 16.88 9.77
N PRO A 441 7.23 16.07 10.35
CA PRO A 441 7.36 14.61 10.19
C PRO A 441 6.18 13.88 10.82
N ARG A 442 5.82 12.66 10.32
CA ARG A 442 4.63 11.94 10.79
C ARG A 442 4.73 11.52 12.26
N ASP A 443 5.80 10.82 12.62
CA ASP A 443 5.96 10.17 13.92
C ASP A 443 6.76 11.01 14.93
N ALA A 444 7.24 12.19 14.52
CA ALA A 444 7.97 13.15 15.35
C ALA A 444 7.40 14.55 15.20
N SER A 445 8.00 15.52 15.83
CA SER A 445 7.73 16.95 15.66
C SER A 445 9.02 17.71 15.48
N MET A 446 8.95 18.82 14.76
CA MET A 446 10.04 19.77 14.69
C MET A 446 10.07 20.63 15.94
N THR A 447 11.26 21.00 16.38
CA THR A 447 11.50 21.85 17.55
C THR A 447 12.61 22.83 17.20
N PRO A 448 12.39 24.15 17.29
CA PRO A 448 13.49 25.11 17.10
C PRO A 448 14.55 24.91 18.16
N ASP A 449 15.78 24.83 17.73
CA ASP A 449 16.95 24.81 18.62
C ASP A 449 17.40 26.22 19.04
N SER A 450 18.47 26.31 19.83
CA SER A 450 19.04 27.59 20.28
C SER A 450 20.11 28.15 19.35
N ILE A 451 20.41 27.48 18.23
CA ILE A 451 21.47 27.85 17.31
C ILE A 451 20.92 28.75 16.20
N GLY A 452 21.52 29.93 16.03
CA GLY A 452 21.01 30.92 15.09
C GLY A 452 19.69 31.56 15.52
N SER A 453 19.17 32.45 14.69
CA SER A 453 17.92 33.17 14.94
C SER A 453 16.76 32.72 14.05
N ARG A 454 17.02 31.89 13.05
CA ARG A 454 16.08 31.48 12.01
C ARG A 454 16.37 30.09 11.49
N ASP A 455 15.31 29.41 11.07
CA ASP A 455 15.37 28.18 10.30
C ASP A 455 14.46 28.30 9.08
N MET A 456 14.68 27.44 8.08
CA MET A 456 13.93 27.45 6.82
C MET A 456 13.52 26.05 6.40
N LEU A 457 12.33 25.95 5.80
CA LEU A 457 11.85 24.78 5.09
C LEU A 457 11.61 25.14 3.62
N ALA A 458 11.95 24.24 2.71
CA ALA A 458 11.51 24.30 1.32
C ALA A 458 10.52 23.17 1.06
N ILE A 459 9.35 23.52 0.56
CA ILE A 459 8.32 22.56 0.15
C ILE A 459 8.22 22.62 -1.36
N LEU A 460 8.43 21.49 -2.03
CA LEU A 460 8.35 21.34 -3.48
C LEU A 460 7.15 20.47 -3.82
N VAL A 461 6.39 20.87 -4.84
CA VAL A 461 5.24 20.11 -5.37
C VAL A 461 5.36 20.00 -6.88
N SER A 462 5.16 18.79 -7.42
CA SER A 462 5.28 18.52 -8.86
C SER A 462 4.24 17.50 -9.32
N LYS A 463 4.01 17.43 -10.63
CA LYS A 463 3.16 16.39 -11.24
C LYS A 463 3.91 15.09 -11.51
N LYS A 464 5.23 15.16 -11.64
CA LYS A 464 6.10 14.00 -11.85
C LYS A 464 7.04 13.81 -10.69
N GLU A 465 7.41 12.56 -10.48
CA GLU A 465 8.40 12.20 -9.49
C GLU A 465 9.75 12.90 -9.75
N LEU A 466 10.34 13.46 -8.71
CA LEU A 466 11.65 14.08 -8.72
C LEU A 466 12.65 13.21 -7.96
N ASP A 467 13.90 13.23 -8.40
CA ASP A 467 14.98 12.65 -7.61
C ASP A 467 15.34 13.57 -6.43
N TRP A 468 14.67 13.37 -5.31
CA TRP A 468 14.85 14.15 -4.09
C TRP A 468 16.29 14.12 -3.57
N ASN A 469 17.01 12.99 -3.75
CA ASN A 469 18.39 12.86 -3.30
C ASN A 469 19.36 13.64 -4.20
N ALA A 470 19.11 13.67 -5.51
CA ALA A 470 19.85 14.55 -6.42
C ALA A 470 19.60 16.03 -6.10
N ILE A 471 18.36 16.42 -5.78
CA ILE A 471 18.04 17.80 -5.35
C ILE A 471 18.81 18.14 -4.07
N ARG A 472 18.75 17.31 -3.02
CA ARG A 472 19.49 17.52 -1.78
C ARG A 472 21.00 17.65 -2.03
N LYS A 473 21.58 16.76 -2.83
CA LYS A 473 23.00 16.82 -3.20
C LYS A 473 23.34 18.12 -3.94
N SER A 474 22.47 18.56 -4.86
CA SER A 474 22.64 19.82 -5.58
C SER A 474 22.60 21.04 -4.65
N ILE A 475 21.70 21.06 -3.66
CA ILE A 475 21.68 22.12 -2.63
C ILE A 475 23.01 22.12 -1.87
N ASN A 476 23.48 20.95 -1.43
CA ASN A 476 24.65 20.80 -0.58
C ASN A 476 25.98 21.00 -1.31
N SER A 477 26.01 20.92 -2.64
CA SER A 477 27.19 21.21 -3.45
C SER A 477 27.46 22.71 -3.65
N GLN A 478 26.50 23.57 -3.27
CA GLN A 478 26.66 25.03 -3.41
C GLN A 478 27.34 25.62 -2.16
N PRO A 479 28.01 26.81 -2.29
CA PRO A 479 28.71 27.42 -1.16
C PRO A 479 27.79 27.60 0.07
N ALA A 480 28.32 27.35 1.27
CA ALA A 480 27.57 27.51 2.52
C ALA A 480 27.05 28.95 2.71
N SER A 481 27.82 29.94 2.27
CA SER A 481 27.45 31.35 2.33
C SER A 481 26.40 31.81 1.31
N ALA A 482 26.01 30.95 0.35
CA ALA A 482 25.01 31.31 -0.63
C ALA A 482 23.62 31.39 0.01
N ASP A 483 22.80 32.33 -0.44
CA ASP A 483 21.40 32.43 -0.03
C ASP A 483 20.64 31.14 -0.26
N TRP A 484 19.97 30.65 0.76
CA TRP A 484 19.35 29.34 0.73
C TRP A 484 18.20 29.25 -0.28
N THR A 485 17.43 30.33 -0.47
CA THR A 485 16.39 30.41 -1.50
C THR A 485 16.97 30.24 -2.90
N GLN A 486 18.14 30.85 -3.13
CA GLN A 486 18.84 30.68 -4.42
C GLN A 486 19.39 29.27 -4.59
N LYS A 487 19.88 28.64 -3.51
CA LYS A 487 20.30 27.23 -3.56
C LYS A 487 19.15 26.32 -3.98
N ILE A 488 17.97 26.48 -3.38
CA ILE A 488 16.77 25.73 -3.72
C ILE A 488 16.41 25.95 -5.20
N LYS A 489 16.28 27.20 -5.63
CA LYS A 489 15.91 27.54 -7.00
C LYS A 489 16.85 26.90 -8.04
N LYS A 490 18.17 26.88 -7.79
CA LYS A 490 19.16 26.26 -8.66
C LYS A 490 19.14 24.73 -8.64
N ALA A 491 18.68 24.12 -7.54
CA ALA A 491 18.67 22.67 -7.36
C ALA A 491 17.40 22.01 -7.95
N ILE A 492 16.37 22.78 -8.21
CA ILE A 492 15.11 22.27 -8.79
C ILE A 492 15.38 21.77 -10.23
N PRO A 493 15.09 20.50 -10.55
CA PRO A 493 15.20 20.00 -11.90
C PRO A 493 14.11 20.59 -12.80
N GLY A 494 14.47 21.05 -13.98
CA GLY A 494 13.53 21.69 -14.91
C GLY A 494 13.35 23.19 -14.65
N ALA A 495 12.17 23.71 -14.91
CA ALA A 495 11.84 25.13 -14.69
C ALA A 495 11.02 25.30 -13.41
N PRO A 496 11.38 26.22 -12.50
CA PRO A 496 10.45 26.67 -11.49
C PRO A 496 9.20 27.24 -12.16
N ALA A 497 8.02 26.87 -11.68
CA ALA A 497 6.78 27.47 -12.17
C ALA A 497 6.75 28.96 -11.76
N THR A 498 6.55 29.87 -12.72
CA THR A 498 6.74 31.32 -12.51
C THR A 498 5.42 32.06 -12.25
N ASP A 499 4.31 31.60 -12.83
CA ASP A 499 3.03 32.33 -12.77
C ASP A 499 2.10 31.73 -11.71
N ILE A 500 2.61 31.59 -10.49
CA ILE A 500 1.85 31.02 -9.37
C ILE A 500 1.28 32.14 -8.50
N ASN A 501 -0.03 32.23 -8.45
CA ASN A 501 -0.69 33.11 -7.49
C ASN A 501 -0.83 32.39 -6.13
N PHE A 502 0.11 32.67 -5.25
CA PHE A 502 0.01 32.25 -3.86
C PHE A 502 -0.89 33.22 -3.09
N THR A 503 -1.81 32.67 -2.33
CA THR A 503 -2.71 33.41 -1.45
C THR A 503 -2.54 32.95 -0.01
N THR A 504 -2.90 33.80 0.95
CA THR A 504 -2.93 33.43 2.37
C THR A 504 -4.36 33.09 2.77
N THR A 505 -4.55 31.91 3.37
CA THR A 505 -5.87 31.48 3.88
C THR A 505 -6.25 32.23 5.16
N ALA A 506 -7.52 32.17 5.56
CA ALA A 506 -7.98 32.73 6.84
C ALA A 506 -7.25 32.13 8.08
N LYS A 507 -6.65 30.96 7.92
CA LYS A 507 -5.83 30.29 8.96
C LYS A 507 -4.37 30.74 8.96
N GLY A 508 -3.98 31.58 8.00
CA GLY A 508 -2.61 32.03 7.82
C GLY A 508 -1.72 31.04 7.05
N ASN A 509 -2.29 30.00 6.45
CA ASN A 509 -1.57 29.06 5.57
C ASN A 509 -1.41 29.65 4.16
N ILE A 510 -0.46 29.12 3.42
CA ILE A 510 -0.22 29.42 2.00
C ILE A 510 -1.10 28.51 1.16
N SER A 511 -1.82 29.07 0.18
CA SER A 511 -2.61 28.28 -0.77
C SER A 511 -2.28 28.70 -2.19
N PHE A 512 -2.24 27.72 -3.10
CA PHE A 512 -2.09 27.97 -4.53
C PHE A 512 -2.90 26.99 -5.36
N ALA A 513 -3.31 27.46 -6.55
CA ALA A 513 -3.86 26.64 -7.62
C ALA A 513 -3.24 27.11 -8.93
N ALA A 514 -2.46 26.26 -9.59
CA ALA A 514 -1.71 26.62 -10.76
C ALA A 514 -1.81 25.55 -11.86
N GLU A 515 -1.88 25.99 -13.10
CA GLU A 515 -1.66 25.13 -14.25
C GLU A 515 -0.17 25.00 -14.45
N VAL A 516 0.34 23.79 -14.30
CA VAL A 516 1.77 23.50 -14.45
C VAL A 516 1.97 22.35 -15.42
N SER A 517 3.02 22.45 -16.21
CA SER A 517 3.44 21.34 -17.06
C SER A 517 4.13 20.25 -16.24
N ASP A 518 4.32 19.09 -16.84
CA ASP A 518 5.04 17.95 -16.23
C ASP A 518 6.53 18.25 -15.92
N LYS A 519 7.08 19.34 -16.47
CA LYS A 519 8.49 19.74 -16.27
C LYS A 519 8.65 20.83 -15.24
N GLU A 520 7.54 21.40 -14.76
CA GLU A 520 7.56 22.52 -13.82
C GLU A 520 7.40 22.02 -12.38
N VAL A 521 8.06 22.72 -11.48
CA VAL A 521 8.02 22.47 -10.04
C VAL A 521 7.55 23.74 -9.33
N VAL A 522 6.48 23.60 -8.55
CA VAL A 522 6.06 24.64 -7.61
C VAL A 522 6.92 24.51 -6.35
N TYR A 523 7.51 25.58 -5.88
CA TYR A 523 8.23 25.59 -4.62
C TYR A 523 7.81 26.76 -3.75
N CYS A 524 7.92 26.55 -2.44
CA CYS A 524 7.66 27.56 -1.43
C CYS A 524 8.69 27.43 -0.32
N ILE A 525 9.28 28.55 0.07
CA ILE A 525 10.18 28.65 1.21
C ILE A 525 9.40 29.18 2.40
N VAL A 526 9.49 28.51 3.52
CA VAL A 526 8.91 28.92 4.79
C VAL A 526 10.03 29.18 5.79
N GLU A 527 10.20 30.42 6.17
CA GLU A 527 11.17 30.87 7.16
C GLU A 527 10.46 31.09 8.51
N PHE A 528 11.06 30.68 9.60
CA PHE A 528 10.56 30.97 10.92
C PHE A 528 11.65 31.55 11.82
N ASP A 529 11.31 32.68 12.45
CA ASP A 529 12.15 33.30 13.47
C ASP A 529 12.03 32.51 14.78
N LYS A 530 13.15 32.37 15.49
CA LYS A 530 13.23 31.69 16.78
C LYS A 530 13.23 32.70 17.92
N GLN A 531 12.51 32.39 19.00
CA GLN A 531 12.43 33.21 20.22
C GLN A 531 12.77 32.35 21.44
N ARG A 532 13.67 32.86 22.28
CA ARG A 532 14.00 32.28 23.59
C ARG A 532 12.85 32.40 24.60
#